data_887a5e20f6a7374926fe025fff942c8a
#
_entry.id   887a5e20f6a7374926fe025fff942c8a
#
_cell.length_a   1.000
_cell.length_b   1.000
_cell.length_c   1.000
_cell.angle_alpha   90.00
_cell.angle_beta   90.00
_cell.angle_gamma   90.00
#
_symmetry.space_group_name_H-M   'P 1'
#
loop_
_entity.id
_entity.type
_entity.pdbx_description
1 polymer ?
#
loop_
_entity_poly.entity_id
_entity_poly.type
_entity_poly.pdbx_seq_one_letter_code
_entity_poly.pdbx_strand_id
1 'polypeptide(L)'
;VLAAFVMPPYLGAIGWILLAGPNAGWINQVWRAVTGAQDPLMNVYTFGGLAFVIALHSFPLVFIFVKSALDLISSEMEDAANIMGAGTWTTMRKVTLPLVWPSILGGFILIFLETIALFGTPAIIGIPARINVVTTQLWQFFEDPVRVEVAAAYSIPLLLITVALIGVQKLLLSRKGFVSQTGKGGERRQ
;
A
#
# COMPACT_ATOMS: atom_id res chain seq x y z
N VAL A 1 2.72 0.31 14.39
CA VAL A 1 2.68 0.30 12.91
C VAL A 1 3.22 -1.02 12.38
N LEU A 2 4.44 -1.44 12.75
CA LEU A 2 5.06 -2.69 12.26
C LEU A 2 4.28 -3.97 12.60
N ALA A 3 3.63 -4.03 13.75
CA ALA A 3 2.85 -5.20 14.15
C ALA A 3 1.70 -5.53 13.17
N ALA A 4 1.10 -4.51 12.56
CA ALA A 4 0.05 -4.70 11.56
C ALA A 4 0.58 -5.30 10.26
N PHE A 5 1.84 -5.04 9.91
CA PHE A 5 2.47 -5.57 8.71
C PHE A 5 2.93 -7.04 8.87
N VAL A 6 3.32 -7.42 10.08
CA VAL A 6 3.75 -8.81 10.37
C VAL A 6 2.56 -9.78 10.33
N MET A 7 1.36 -9.28 10.56
CA MET A 7 0.15 -10.12 10.53
C MET A 7 -0.19 -10.51 9.09
N PRO A 8 -0.46 -11.79 8.80
CA PRO A 8 -0.88 -12.22 7.47
C PRO A 8 -2.11 -11.44 6.98
N PRO A 9 -2.13 -10.96 5.70
CA PRO A 9 -3.21 -10.12 5.17
C PRO A 9 -4.62 -10.69 5.33
N TYR A 10 -4.75 -12.01 5.20
CA TYR A 10 -6.04 -12.68 5.32
C TYR A 10 -6.61 -12.66 6.75
N LEU A 11 -5.76 -12.65 7.79
CA LEU A 11 -6.23 -12.51 9.17
C LEU A 11 -6.79 -11.11 9.43
N GLY A 12 -6.16 -10.08 8.85
CA GLY A 12 -6.72 -8.73 8.84
C GLY A 12 -8.07 -8.67 8.17
N ALA A 13 -8.22 -9.37 7.03
CA ALA A 13 -9.50 -9.48 6.33
C ALA A 13 -10.59 -10.13 7.19
N ILE A 14 -10.28 -11.22 7.88
CA ILE A 14 -11.22 -11.88 8.83
C ILE A 14 -11.60 -10.91 9.94
N GLY A 15 -10.63 -10.20 10.53
CA GLY A 15 -10.91 -9.18 11.54
C GLY A 15 -11.88 -8.10 11.05
N TRP A 16 -11.70 -7.61 9.82
CA TRP A 16 -12.60 -6.61 9.23
C TRP A 16 -13.98 -7.19 8.90
N ILE A 17 -14.09 -8.47 8.55
CA ILE A 17 -15.39 -9.15 8.38
C ILE A 17 -16.14 -9.18 9.71
N LEU A 18 -15.45 -9.51 10.81
CA LEU A 18 -16.05 -9.52 12.14
C LEU A 18 -16.45 -8.12 12.62
N LEU A 19 -15.74 -7.08 12.18
CA LEU A 19 -16.04 -5.68 12.54
C LEU A 19 -17.11 -5.06 11.63
N ALA A 20 -16.97 -5.18 10.31
CA ALA A 20 -17.73 -4.43 9.31
C ALA A 20 -18.55 -5.32 8.35
N GLY A 21 -18.74 -6.59 8.68
CA GLY A 21 -19.65 -7.46 7.95
C GLY A 21 -21.10 -6.95 8.04
N PRO A 22 -21.88 -6.94 6.93
CA PRO A 22 -23.17 -6.26 6.89
C PRO A 22 -24.19 -6.87 7.86
N ASN A 23 -24.16 -8.18 8.08
CA ASN A 23 -25.16 -8.86 8.90
C ASN A 23 -24.75 -8.95 10.38
N ALA A 24 -23.53 -9.41 10.66
CA ALA A 24 -23.06 -9.77 11.99
C ALA A 24 -21.89 -8.92 12.48
N GLY A 25 -21.44 -7.92 11.70
CA GLY A 25 -20.31 -7.05 12.09
C GLY A 25 -20.62 -6.23 13.33
N TRP A 26 -19.68 -6.18 14.27
CA TRP A 26 -19.84 -5.49 15.55
C TRP A 26 -20.20 -4.02 15.38
N ILE A 27 -19.57 -3.32 14.44
CA ILE A 27 -19.87 -1.91 14.14
C ILE A 27 -21.34 -1.76 13.72
N ASN A 28 -21.83 -2.65 12.87
CA ASN A 28 -23.21 -2.62 12.41
C ASN A 28 -24.21 -3.02 13.50
N GLN A 29 -23.85 -3.92 14.41
CA GLN A 29 -24.69 -4.26 15.56
C GLN A 29 -24.85 -3.05 16.51
N VAL A 30 -23.73 -2.38 16.84
CA VAL A 30 -23.77 -1.16 17.66
C VAL A 30 -24.58 -0.06 16.96
N TRP A 31 -24.36 0.13 15.66
CA TRP A 31 -25.12 1.09 14.87
C TRP A 31 -26.63 0.86 14.94
N ARG A 32 -27.07 -0.39 14.72
CA ARG A 32 -28.50 -0.77 14.79
C ARG A 32 -29.07 -0.59 16.20
N ALA A 33 -28.29 -0.93 17.24
CA ALA A 33 -28.72 -0.79 18.61
C ALA A 33 -28.93 0.68 19.03
N VAL A 34 -28.08 1.58 18.52
CA VAL A 34 -28.13 3.03 18.87
C VAL A 34 -29.16 3.77 18.02
N THR A 35 -29.25 3.46 16.73
CA THR A 35 -30.05 4.26 15.77
C THR A 35 -31.40 3.63 15.42
N GLY A 36 -31.57 2.33 15.67
CA GLY A 36 -32.74 1.57 15.19
C GLY A 36 -32.73 1.32 13.68
N ALA A 37 -31.67 1.70 12.95
CA ALA A 37 -31.58 1.51 11.50
C ALA A 37 -31.54 0.05 11.13
N GLN A 38 -32.18 -0.33 10.00
CA GLN A 38 -32.11 -1.68 9.46
C GLN A 38 -30.88 -1.86 8.56
N ASP A 39 -30.47 -0.83 7.87
CA ASP A 39 -29.34 -0.85 6.96
C ASP A 39 -28.00 -0.85 7.71
N PRO A 40 -27.00 -1.58 7.19
CA PRO A 40 -25.67 -1.57 7.77
C PRO A 40 -24.97 -0.22 7.54
N LEU A 41 -24.27 0.28 8.54
CA LEU A 41 -23.41 1.47 8.42
C LEU A 41 -22.22 1.20 7.49
N MET A 42 -21.64 0.01 7.57
CA MET A 42 -20.49 -0.42 6.78
C MET A 42 -20.75 -1.79 6.16
N ASN A 43 -20.23 -1.97 4.95
CA ASN A 43 -20.23 -3.28 4.29
C ASN A 43 -18.83 -3.54 3.69
N VAL A 44 -18.11 -4.46 4.30
CA VAL A 44 -16.79 -4.85 3.84
C VAL A 44 -16.83 -5.63 2.51
N TYR A 45 -17.96 -6.29 2.19
CA TYR A 45 -18.17 -7.04 0.95
C TYR A 45 -18.52 -6.14 -0.24
N THR A 46 -17.77 -5.06 -0.39
CA THR A 46 -17.84 -4.15 -1.53
C THR A 46 -16.44 -3.91 -2.07
N PHE A 47 -16.33 -3.41 -3.30
CA PHE A 47 -15.03 -3.02 -3.86
C PHE A 47 -14.31 -1.98 -2.97
N GLY A 48 -15.06 -0.99 -2.46
CA GLY A 48 -14.52 0.00 -1.53
C GLY A 48 -14.07 -0.61 -0.20
N GLY A 49 -14.84 -1.58 0.34
CA GLY A 49 -14.47 -2.31 1.55
C GLY A 49 -13.21 -3.15 1.36
N LEU A 50 -13.11 -3.87 0.23
CA LEU A 50 -11.91 -4.63 -0.13
C LEU A 50 -10.68 -3.70 -0.26
N ALA A 51 -10.81 -2.60 -1.00
CA ALA A 51 -9.74 -1.64 -1.18
C ALA A 51 -9.30 -1.01 0.15
N PHE A 52 -10.23 -0.69 1.02
CA PHE A 52 -9.97 -0.16 2.36
C PHE A 52 -9.17 -1.12 3.23
N VAL A 53 -9.55 -2.40 3.27
CA VAL A 53 -8.85 -3.43 4.06
C VAL A 53 -7.43 -3.64 3.54
N ILE A 54 -7.24 -3.69 2.21
CA ILE A 54 -5.92 -3.80 1.59
C ILE A 54 -5.07 -2.56 1.90
N ALA A 55 -5.63 -1.36 1.77
CA ALA A 55 -4.93 -0.11 2.06
C ALA A 55 -4.44 -0.04 3.51
N LEU A 56 -5.27 -0.47 4.47
CA LEU A 56 -4.89 -0.52 5.88
C LEU A 56 -3.81 -1.57 6.19
N HIS A 57 -3.76 -2.67 5.42
CA HIS A 57 -2.68 -3.63 5.54
C HIS A 57 -1.37 -3.10 4.97
N SER A 58 -1.41 -2.44 3.82
CA SER A 58 -0.22 -1.93 3.11
C SER A 58 0.30 -0.58 3.65
N PHE A 59 -0.52 0.15 4.42
CA PHE A 59 -0.15 1.44 5.02
C PHE A 59 1.20 1.42 5.76
N PRO A 60 1.55 0.40 6.58
CA PRO A 60 2.82 0.37 7.29
C PRO A 60 4.04 0.42 6.37
N LEU A 61 3.96 -0.19 5.20
CA LEU A 61 5.02 -0.13 4.20
C LEU A 61 5.24 1.29 3.69
N VAL A 62 4.14 1.98 3.29
CA VAL A 62 4.22 3.40 2.88
C VAL A 62 4.88 4.23 3.96
N PHE A 63 4.43 4.04 5.20
CA PHE A 63 4.95 4.78 6.35
C PHE A 63 6.46 4.58 6.53
N ILE A 64 6.95 3.32 6.42
CA ILE A 64 8.38 3.02 6.56
C ILE A 64 9.18 3.69 5.44
N PHE A 65 8.73 3.60 4.18
CA PHE A 65 9.43 4.22 3.05
C PHE A 65 9.51 5.74 3.18
N VAL A 66 8.39 6.38 3.52
CA VAL A 66 8.36 7.84 3.71
C VAL A 66 9.20 8.26 4.90
N LYS A 67 9.07 7.54 6.03
CA LYS A 67 9.87 7.82 7.23
C LYS A 67 11.36 7.69 6.94
N SER A 68 11.78 6.60 6.34
CA SER A 68 13.21 6.39 6.00
C SER A 68 13.75 7.46 5.06
N ALA A 69 12.92 7.94 4.12
CA ALA A 69 13.32 9.03 3.24
C ALA A 69 13.44 10.37 3.98
N LEU A 70 12.54 10.64 4.92
CA LEU A 70 12.59 11.85 5.76
C LEU A 70 13.81 11.82 6.69
N ASP A 71 14.12 10.67 7.29
CA ASP A 71 15.27 10.50 8.18
C ASP A 71 16.63 10.73 7.46
N LEU A 72 16.65 10.66 6.12
CA LEU A 72 17.83 10.94 5.30
C LEU A 72 18.01 12.42 4.94
N ILE A 73 17.00 13.25 5.16
CA ILE A 73 17.10 14.70 4.93
C ILE A 73 17.85 15.30 6.11
N SER A 74 18.96 16.00 5.82
CA SER A 74 19.69 16.72 6.87
C SER A 74 18.85 17.91 7.36
N SER A 75 18.81 18.12 8.67
CA SER A 75 18.19 19.31 9.28
C SER A 75 18.76 20.61 8.73
N GLU A 76 20.02 20.61 8.28
CA GLU A 76 20.69 21.76 7.69
C GLU A 76 19.93 22.37 6.49
N MET A 77 19.25 21.53 5.67
CA MET A 77 18.46 22.03 4.54
C MET A 77 17.19 22.74 5.01
N GLU A 78 16.57 22.25 6.06
CA GLU A 78 15.39 22.88 6.67
C GLU A 78 15.77 24.15 7.41
N ASP A 79 16.91 24.13 8.13
CA ASP A 79 17.46 25.29 8.83
C ASP A 79 17.87 26.40 7.85
N ALA A 80 18.50 26.07 6.73
CA ALA A 80 18.83 27.03 5.69
C ALA A 80 17.57 27.69 5.08
N ALA A 81 16.51 26.93 4.85
CA ALA A 81 15.24 27.46 4.39
C ALA A 81 14.61 28.41 5.42
N ASN A 82 14.66 28.06 6.69
CA ASN A 82 14.16 28.90 7.80
C ASN A 82 14.96 30.20 7.92
N ILE A 83 16.30 30.15 7.82
CA ILE A 83 17.16 31.34 7.83
C ILE A 83 16.83 32.28 6.67
N MET A 84 16.46 31.74 5.50
CA MET A 84 15.98 32.52 4.36
C MET A 84 14.54 33.05 4.50
N GLY A 85 13.91 32.85 5.66
CA GLY A 85 12.55 33.35 5.96
C GLY A 85 11.42 32.47 5.42
N ALA A 86 11.70 31.22 5.02
CA ALA A 86 10.67 30.29 4.59
C ALA A 86 9.91 29.77 5.82
N GLY A 87 8.57 29.91 5.82
CA GLY A 87 7.73 29.27 6.83
C GLY A 87 7.65 27.75 6.62
N THR A 88 7.30 27.00 7.67
CA THR A 88 7.22 25.53 7.71
C THR A 88 6.50 24.91 6.51
N TRP A 89 5.37 25.47 6.09
CA TRP A 89 4.61 24.99 4.93
C TRP A 89 5.37 25.15 3.62
N THR A 90 6.09 26.28 3.47
CA THR A 90 6.91 26.55 2.28
C THR A 90 8.10 25.60 2.19
N THR A 91 8.76 25.38 3.32
CA THR A 91 9.88 24.42 3.45
C THR A 91 9.40 23.01 3.11
N MET A 92 8.31 22.58 3.70
CA MET A 92 7.72 21.25 3.43
C MET A 92 7.42 21.06 1.94
N ARG A 93 6.78 22.04 1.29
CA ARG A 93 6.35 21.91 -0.11
C ARG A 93 7.47 22.09 -1.12
N LYS A 94 8.44 22.97 -0.85
CA LYS A 94 9.51 23.34 -1.80
C LYS A 94 10.83 22.59 -1.57
N VAL A 95 11.07 22.09 -0.36
CA VAL A 95 12.31 21.40 0.01
C VAL A 95 12.04 19.94 0.35
N THR A 96 11.31 19.68 1.42
CA THR A 96 11.14 18.33 1.98
C THR A 96 10.41 17.39 1.00
N LEU A 97 9.24 17.79 0.52
CA LEU A 97 8.42 16.94 -0.36
C LEU A 97 9.10 16.59 -1.70
N PRO A 98 9.75 17.52 -2.43
CA PRO A 98 10.50 17.16 -3.64
C PRO A 98 11.67 16.20 -3.40
N LEU A 99 12.32 16.29 -2.25
CA LEU A 99 13.43 15.40 -1.87
C LEU A 99 12.97 13.98 -1.57
N VAL A 100 11.82 13.82 -0.88
CA VAL A 100 11.28 12.49 -0.55
C VAL A 100 10.44 11.88 -1.68
N TRP A 101 10.04 12.67 -2.67
CA TRP A 101 9.16 12.25 -3.76
C TRP A 101 9.62 10.97 -4.48
N PRO A 102 10.93 10.80 -4.81
CA PRO A 102 11.40 9.56 -5.44
C PRO A 102 11.19 8.33 -4.57
N SER A 103 11.36 8.46 -3.25
CA SER A 103 11.15 7.37 -2.30
C SER A 103 9.67 7.03 -2.15
N ILE A 104 8.79 8.05 -2.17
CA ILE A 104 7.33 7.86 -2.19
C ILE A 104 6.93 7.09 -3.45
N LEU A 105 7.43 7.48 -4.62
CA LEU A 105 7.14 6.78 -5.88
C LEU A 105 7.68 5.34 -5.86
N GLY A 106 8.88 5.12 -5.33
CA GLY A 106 9.44 3.77 -5.18
C GLY A 106 8.58 2.89 -4.27
N GLY A 107 8.16 3.42 -3.13
CA GLY A 107 7.23 2.75 -2.20
C GLY A 107 5.88 2.45 -2.85
N PHE A 108 5.32 3.41 -3.58
CA PHE A 108 4.06 3.23 -4.30
C PHE A 108 4.12 2.08 -5.31
N ILE A 109 5.19 2.01 -6.12
CA ILE A 109 5.36 0.94 -7.11
C ILE A 109 5.48 -0.42 -6.42
N LEU A 110 6.23 -0.52 -5.33
CA LEU A 110 6.37 -1.77 -4.57
C LEU A 110 5.03 -2.24 -4.00
N ILE A 111 4.26 -1.34 -3.38
CA ILE A 111 2.94 -1.66 -2.83
C ILE A 111 1.97 -2.04 -3.93
N PHE A 112 2.02 -1.36 -5.08
CA PHE A 112 1.18 -1.70 -6.21
C PHE A 112 1.48 -3.12 -6.73
N LEU A 113 2.77 -3.51 -6.83
CA LEU A 113 3.18 -4.86 -7.22
C LEU A 113 2.75 -5.90 -6.19
N GLU A 114 2.91 -5.61 -4.91
CA GLU A 114 2.44 -6.48 -3.82
C GLU A 114 0.91 -6.67 -3.87
N THR A 115 0.17 -5.58 -4.07
CA THR A 115 -1.30 -5.61 -4.13
C THR A 115 -1.82 -6.41 -5.33
N ILE A 116 -1.17 -6.30 -6.50
CA ILE A 116 -1.53 -7.11 -7.68
C ILE A 116 -1.31 -8.60 -7.42
N ALA A 117 -0.28 -8.95 -6.68
CA ALA A 117 0.04 -10.34 -6.34
C ALA A 117 -0.79 -10.88 -5.15
N LEU A 118 -1.51 -10.02 -4.44
CA LEU A 118 -2.25 -10.38 -3.25
C LEU A 118 -3.44 -11.27 -3.58
N PHE A 119 -3.51 -12.45 -2.95
CA PHE A 119 -4.60 -13.41 -3.11
C PHE A 119 -5.50 -13.51 -1.88
N GLY A 120 -4.93 -13.62 -0.68
CA GLY A 120 -5.65 -14.01 0.53
C GLY A 120 -6.83 -13.09 0.89
N THR A 121 -6.60 -11.78 0.97
CA THR A 121 -7.66 -10.80 1.27
C THR A 121 -8.74 -10.76 0.19
N PRO A 122 -8.41 -10.68 -1.13
CA PRO A 122 -9.38 -10.79 -2.19
C PRO A 122 -10.17 -12.11 -2.20
N ALA A 123 -9.54 -13.23 -1.85
CA ALA A 123 -10.24 -14.50 -1.79
C ALA A 123 -11.33 -14.51 -0.70
N ILE A 124 -11.02 -13.99 0.48
CA ILE A 124 -11.93 -14.01 1.63
C ILE A 124 -13.03 -12.95 1.53
N ILE A 125 -12.74 -11.76 1.03
CA ILE A 125 -13.71 -10.67 0.91
C ILE A 125 -14.34 -10.62 -0.49
N GLY A 126 -13.51 -10.73 -1.54
CA GLY A 126 -13.94 -10.52 -2.92
C GLY A 126 -14.81 -11.66 -3.46
N ILE A 127 -14.41 -12.92 -3.27
CA ILE A 127 -15.18 -14.06 -3.81
C ILE A 127 -16.61 -14.08 -3.27
N PRO A 128 -16.87 -13.97 -1.95
CA PRO A 128 -18.23 -13.88 -1.43
C PRO A 128 -19.01 -12.65 -1.93
N ALA A 129 -18.31 -11.55 -2.19
CA ALA A 129 -18.87 -10.32 -2.74
C ALA A 129 -19.10 -10.39 -4.27
N ARG A 130 -18.72 -11.48 -4.94
CA ARG A 130 -18.67 -11.64 -6.41
C ARG A 130 -17.79 -10.60 -7.11
N ILE A 131 -16.76 -10.16 -6.43
CA ILE A 131 -15.74 -9.24 -6.94
C ILE A 131 -14.50 -10.06 -7.27
N ASN A 132 -14.24 -10.24 -8.56
CA ASN A 132 -13.04 -10.90 -9.02
C ASN A 132 -11.93 -9.88 -9.27
N VAL A 133 -10.79 -10.11 -8.64
CA VAL A 133 -9.54 -9.45 -8.97
C VAL A 133 -8.65 -10.43 -9.75
N VAL A 134 -7.53 -9.94 -10.23
CA VAL A 134 -6.66 -10.73 -11.13
C VAL A 134 -6.26 -12.07 -10.52
N THR A 135 -5.86 -12.09 -9.25
CA THR A 135 -5.44 -13.32 -8.57
C THR A 135 -6.58 -14.28 -8.29
N THR A 136 -7.76 -13.80 -7.90
CA THR A 136 -8.92 -14.66 -7.68
C THR A 136 -9.50 -15.17 -9.00
N GLN A 137 -9.44 -14.37 -10.08
CA GLN A 137 -9.83 -14.84 -11.40
C GLN A 137 -8.87 -15.93 -11.92
N LEU A 138 -7.57 -15.75 -11.69
CA LEU A 138 -6.57 -16.76 -12.02
C LEU A 138 -6.85 -18.07 -11.28
N TRP A 139 -7.16 -17.99 -9.99
CA TRP A 139 -7.54 -19.14 -9.19
C TRP A 139 -8.75 -19.88 -9.77
N GLN A 140 -9.79 -19.18 -10.20
CA GLN A 140 -11.01 -19.79 -10.78
C GLN A 140 -10.73 -20.59 -12.06
N PHE A 141 -9.67 -20.30 -12.81
CA PHE A 141 -9.29 -21.11 -13.97
C PHE A 141 -8.69 -22.49 -13.59
N PHE A 142 -8.31 -22.68 -12.33
CA PHE A 142 -7.88 -23.96 -11.80
C PHE A 142 -9.00 -24.74 -11.09
N GLU A 143 -10.20 -24.14 -10.94
CA GLU A 143 -11.38 -24.86 -10.48
C GLU A 143 -12.04 -25.62 -11.64
N ASP A 144 -13.01 -26.49 -11.32
CA ASP A 144 -13.66 -27.34 -12.31
C ASP A 144 -14.60 -26.55 -13.25
N PRO A 145 -14.49 -26.68 -14.59
CA PRO A 145 -13.45 -27.42 -15.33
C PRO A 145 -12.10 -26.68 -15.40
N VAL A 146 -11.02 -27.39 -15.11
CA VAL A 146 -9.66 -26.82 -15.12
C VAL A 146 -9.29 -26.33 -16.53
N ARG A 147 -8.84 -25.06 -16.62
CA ARG A 147 -8.47 -24.37 -17.87
C ARG A 147 -7.05 -23.82 -17.79
N VAL A 148 -6.06 -24.71 -17.79
CA VAL A 148 -4.64 -24.32 -17.62
C VAL A 148 -4.18 -23.37 -18.72
N GLU A 149 -4.63 -23.58 -19.98
CA GLU A 149 -4.26 -22.74 -21.12
C GLU A 149 -4.76 -21.30 -20.94
N VAL A 150 -5.98 -21.14 -20.42
CA VAL A 150 -6.58 -19.83 -20.14
C VAL A 150 -5.84 -19.16 -18.98
N ALA A 151 -5.53 -19.92 -17.92
CA ALA A 151 -4.75 -19.43 -16.79
C ALA A 151 -3.36 -18.93 -17.24
N ALA A 152 -2.68 -19.70 -18.09
CA ALA A 152 -1.40 -19.31 -18.64
C ALA A 152 -1.50 -18.03 -19.48
N ALA A 153 -2.46 -17.95 -20.40
CA ALA A 153 -2.69 -16.76 -21.21
C ALA A 153 -3.03 -15.52 -20.36
N TYR A 154 -3.84 -15.69 -19.30
CA TYR A 154 -4.22 -14.63 -18.38
C TYR A 154 -3.04 -14.12 -17.52
N SER A 155 -2.03 -14.96 -17.29
CA SER A 155 -0.82 -14.59 -16.56
C SER A 155 0.13 -13.69 -17.36
N ILE A 156 0.09 -13.73 -18.69
CA ILE A 156 1.01 -12.97 -19.56
C ILE A 156 0.86 -11.45 -19.36
N PRO A 157 -0.34 -10.84 -19.39
CA PRO A 157 -0.51 -9.41 -19.13
C PRO A 157 0.03 -8.99 -17.74
N LEU A 158 -0.16 -9.83 -16.72
CA LEU A 158 0.38 -9.58 -15.39
C LEU A 158 1.91 -9.53 -15.38
N LEU A 159 2.55 -10.50 -16.05
CA LEU A 159 3.99 -10.52 -16.18
C LEU A 159 4.50 -9.27 -16.90
N LEU A 160 3.86 -8.88 -18.00
CA LEU A 160 4.22 -7.68 -18.75
C LEU A 160 4.07 -6.39 -17.92
N ILE A 161 2.98 -6.24 -17.19
CA ILE A 161 2.77 -5.10 -16.28
C ILE A 161 3.86 -5.07 -15.21
N THR A 162 4.16 -6.21 -14.59
CA THR A 162 5.19 -6.32 -13.55
C THR A 162 6.56 -5.92 -14.09
N VAL A 163 6.97 -6.45 -15.24
CA VAL A 163 8.25 -6.13 -15.90
C VAL A 163 8.31 -4.65 -16.28
N ALA A 164 7.22 -4.10 -16.84
CA ALA A 164 7.14 -2.69 -17.21
C ALA A 164 7.29 -1.79 -15.97
N LEU A 165 6.61 -2.09 -14.87
CA LEU A 165 6.69 -1.32 -13.63
C LEU A 165 8.08 -1.37 -13.00
N ILE A 166 8.74 -2.53 -12.99
CA ILE A 166 10.14 -2.64 -12.54
C ILE A 166 11.05 -1.82 -13.44
N GLY A 167 10.83 -1.83 -14.76
CA GLY A 167 11.57 -1.00 -15.70
C GLY A 167 11.39 0.49 -15.43
N VAL A 168 10.15 0.95 -15.22
CA VAL A 168 9.83 2.33 -14.85
C VAL A 168 10.49 2.70 -13.52
N GLN A 169 10.43 1.83 -12.51
CA GLN A 169 11.08 2.05 -11.23
C GLN A 169 12.59 2.26 -11.39
N LYS A 170 13.27 1.40 -12.16
CA LYS A 170 14.70 1.55 -12.45
C LYS A 170 15.02 2.86 -13.15
N LEU A 171 14.22 3.26 -14.14
CA LEU A 171 14.41 4.51 -14.87
C LEU A 171 14.22 5.74 -13.98
N LEU A 172 13.21 5.73 -13.11
CA LEU A 172 12.95 6.83 -12.17
C LEU A 172 14.05 6.97 -11.12
N LEU A 173 14.53 5.85 -10.58
CA LEU A 173 15.60 5.84 -9.58
C LEU A 173 16.97 6.15 -10.19
N SER A 174 17.26 5.69 -11.42
CA SER A 174 18.54 5.93 -12.08
C SER A 174 18.72 7.37 -12.57
N ARG A 175 17.64 8.03 -13.02
CA ARG A 175 17.69 9.43 -13.49
C ARG A 175 17.96 10.45 -12.38
N LYS A 176 17.63 10.11 -11.15
CA LYS A 176 18.01 10.88 -9.97
C LYS A 176 19.12 10.09 -9.28
N GLY A 177 20.31 10.07 -9.88
CA GLY A 177 21.50 9.56 -9.22
C GLY A 177 21.55 10.18 -7.83
N PHE A 178 21.19 9.41 -6.81
CA PHE A 178 21.63 9.71 -5.47
C PHE A 178 23.15 9.62 -5.53
N VAL A 179 23.78 10.73 -5.84
CA VAL A 179 25.15 10.94 -5.44
C VAL A 179 25.08 10.86 -3.93
N SER A 180 25.31 9.67 -3.38
CA SER A 180 25.83 9.58 -2.04
C SER A 180 27.16 10.30 -2.13
N GLN A 181 27.15 11.60 -1.88
CA GLN A 181 28.36 12.24 -1.43
C GLN A 181 28.70 11.55 -0.13
N THR A 182 29.47 10.50 -0.27
CA THR A 182 30.28 9.94 0.80
C THR A 182 31.22 11.08 1.21
N GLY A 183 30.66 12.06 1.93
CA GLY A 183 31.44 12.94 2.75
C GLY A 183 32.16 12.02 3.70
N LYS A 184 33.49 11.94 3.57
CA LYS A 184 34.40 11.29 4.48
C LYS A 184 33.88 11.45 5.89
N GLY A 185 33.63 10.34 6.56
CA GLY A 185 33.30 10.32 7.97
C GLY A 185 34.33 11.09 8.74
N GLY A 186 33.89 12.16 9.39
CA GLY A 186 34.70 12.82 10.39
C GLY A 186 35.00 11.81 11.48
N GLU A 187 36.26 11.45 11.63
CA GLU A 187 36.80 10.72 12.77
C GLU A 187 36.29 11.40 14.05
N ARG A 188 35.48 10.70 14.83
CA ARG A 188 35.28 11.04 16.24
C ARG A 188 36.64 10.87 16.93
N ARG A 189 37.35 11.97 17.13
CA ARG A 189 38.40 12.03 18.15
C ARG A 189 37.76 11.87 19.53
N GLN A 190 38.27 10.90 20.25
CA GLN A 190 38.01 10.64 21.67
C GLN A 190 38.37 11.88 22.53
#